data_2420b325a10e7af339f4bbbc6935e00b
#
_entry.id   2420b325a10e7af339f4bbbc6935e00b
#
_cell.length_a   1.000
_cell.length_b   1.000
_cell.length_c   1.000
_cell.angle_alpha   90.00
_cell.angle_beta   90.00
_cell.angle_gamma   90.00
#
_symmetry.space_group_name_H-M   'P 1'
#
loop_
_entity.id
_entity.type
_entity.pdbx_description
1 polymer ?
#
loop_
_entity_poly.entity_id
_entity_poly.type
_entity_poly.pdbx_seq_one_letter_code
_entity_poly.pdbx_strand_id
1 'polypeptide(L)'
;MKHLTNLATLFAIGLAACAPSSHILVGTARPPISPSEVKIYSQPPPSFEEIAILDASANSMFGTGGQGSVDKVIQRLKEQAAKLGANGIILEGMSDRETGSLGGGSGSSSYSRNSAVGVGVGGSLGIFKKSGQGRAIFVPPGSATTPGGAAK
;
A
#
# COMPACT_ATOMS: atom_id res chain seq x y z
N MET A 1 15.00 35.13 28.22
CA MET A 1 14.68 34.89 26.82
C MET A 1 15.37 33.65 26.19
N LYS A 2 16.31 33.01 26.87
CA LYS A 2 17.02 31.81 26.33
C LYS A 2 16.28 30.48 26.51
N HIS A 3 15.25 30.40 27.33
CA HIS A 3 14.52 29.17 27.64
C HIS A 3 13.30 28.93 26.73
N LEU A 4 12.78 29.96 26.05
CA LEU A 4 11.67 29.80 25.10
C LEU A 4 12.11 29.17 23.76
N THR A 5 13.36 29.38 23.37
CA THR A 5 13.89 28.86 22.08
C THR A 5 14.10 27.36 22.14
N ASN A 6 14.42 26.77 23.28
CA ASN A 6 14.63 25.33 23.45
C ASN A 6 13.33 24.53 23.48
N LEU A 7 12.21 25.13 23.88
CA LEU A 7 10.92 24.45 23.94
C LEU A 7 10.29 24.26 22.55
N ALA A 8 10.57 25.19 21.63
CA ALA A 8 10.08 25.13 20.25
C ALA A 8 10.76 24.02 19.42
N THR A 9 12.02 23.70 19.73
CA THR A 9 12.79 22.68 18.99
C THR A 9 12.41 21.24 19.37
N LEU A 10 11.86 21.03 20.56
CA LEU A 10 11.47 19.69 21.03
C LEU A 10 10.12 19.22 20.47
N PHE A 11 9.29 20.14 19.94
CA PHE A 11 7.95 19.80 19.42
C PHE A 11 7.94 19.35 17.95
N ALA A 12 9.07 19.48 17.25
CA ALA A 12 9.16 19.17 15.80
C ALA A 12 9.40 17.69 15.45
N ILE A 13 9.55 16.78 16.42
CA ILE A 13 9.97 15.38 16.18
C ILE A 13 8.79 14.39 16.15
N GLY A 14 7.55 14.86 16.29
CA GLY A 14 6.39 14.02 16.60
C GLY A 14 5.47 13.60 15.45
N LEU A 15 5.69 13.99 14.20
CA LEU A 15 4.83 13.56 13.08
C LEU A 15 5.47 12.43 12.27
N ALA A 16 5.67 11.29 12.92
CA ALA A 16 5.84 10.03 12.20
C ALA A 16 4.50 9.69 11.54
N ALA A 17 4.36 9.98 10.24
CA ALA A 17 3.18 9.64 9.46
C ALA A 17 2.96 8.12 9.54
N CYS A 18 1.87 7.70 10.19
CA CYS A 18 1.40 6.32 10.16
C CYS A 18 1.02 5.96 8.73
N ALA A 19 1.91 5.32 8.00
CA ALA A 19 1.57 4.72 6.72
C ALA A 19 0.63 3.52 6.98
N PRO A 20 -0.51 3.41 6.29
CA PRO A 20 -1.44 2.29 6.46
C PRO A 20 -0.83 1.02 5.88
N SER A 21 -0.12 0.30 6.70
CA SER A 21 0.49 -0.98 6.38
C SER A 21 0.50 -1.85 7.63
N SER A 22 0.16 -3.12 7.48
CA SER A 22 0.09 -4.09 8.57
C SER A 22 0.78 -5.38 8.20
N HIS A 23 1.23 -6.13 9.22
CA HIS A 23 1.78 -7.47 9.03
C HIS A 23 1.36 -8.39 10.17
N ILE A 24 1.28 -9.69 9.86
CA ILE A 24 1.05 -10.75 10.82
C ILE A 24 2.25 -11.68 10.77
N LEU A 25 3.00 -11.77 11.87
CA LEU A 25 4.11 -12.71 11.97
C LEU A 25 3.57 -14.14 12.01
N VAL A 26 4.11 -15.00 11.16
CA VAL A 26 3.80 -16.44 11.12
C VAL A 26 5.06 -17.28 11.37
N GLY A 27 6.24 -16.69 11.17
CA GLY A 27 7.54 -17.29 11.42
C GLY A 27 8.44 -16.38 12.27
N THR A 28 9.74 -16.56 12.17
CA THR A 28 10.73 -15.82 12.96
C THR A 28 11.25 -14.61 12.20
N ALA A 29 11.09 -13.42 12.76
CA ALA A 29 11.70 -12.21 12.23
C ALA A 29 13.23 -12.27 12.32
N ARG A 30 13.91 -11.68 11.35
CA ARG A 30 15.37 -11.60 11.22
C ARG A 30 15.84 -10.16 11.36
N PRO A 31 17.13 -9.90 11.52
CA PRO A 31 17.65 -8.52 11.50
C PRO A 31 17.21 -7.77 10.24
N PRO A 32 16.82 -6.49 10.37
CA PRO A 32 16.38 -5.69 9.24
C PRO A 32 17.43 -5.56 8.15
N ILE A 33 16.96 -5.49 6.90
CA ILE A 33 17.77 -5.30 5.69
C ILE A 33 17.29 -4.06 4.93
N SER A 34 17.97 -3.72 3.83
CA SER A 34 17.54 -2.63 2.95
C SER A 34 16.32 -3.06 2.11
N PRO A 35 15.29 -2.19 1.93
CA PRO A 35 14.17 -2.47 1.04
C PRO A 35 14.58 -2.75 -0.42
N SER A 36 15.73 -2.26 -0.85
CA SER A 36 16.28 -2.52 -2.18
C SER A 36 16.73 -3.98 -2.38
N GLU A 37 17.06 -4.68 -1.30
CA GLU A 37 17.47 -6.09 -1.32
C GLU A 37 16.28 -7.05 -1.39
N VAL A 38 15.07 -6.55 -1.13
CA VAL A 38 13.84 -7.36 -1.16
C VAL A 38 13.40 -7.59 -2.60
N LYS A 39 13.34 -8.86 -3.02
CA LYS A 39 12.87 -9.29 -4.34
C LYS A 39 11.37 -9.59 -4.32
N ILE A 40 10.70 -9.33 -5.45
CA ILE A 40 9.31 -9.71 -5.65
C ILE A 40 9.26 -11.00 -6.45
N TYR A 41 8.49 -11.95 -5.96
CA TYR A 41 8.23 -13.24 -6.60
C TYR A 41 6.76 -13.32 -7.00
N SER A 42 6.49 -13.70 -8.25
CA SER A 42 5.15 -14.04 -8.74
C SER A 42 4.78 -15.50 -8.46
N GLN A 43 5.79 -16.34 -8.21
CA GLN A 43 5.62 -17.74 -7.86
C GLN A 43 6.56 -18.08 -6.69
N PRO A 44 6.18 -19.00 -5.81
CA PRO A 44 7.04 -19.42 -4.72
C PRO A 44 8.37 -19.99 -5.23
N PRO A 45 9.51 -19.57 -4.66
CA PRO A 45 10.81 -20.18 -4.96
C PRO A 45 10.85 -21.62 -4.41
N PRO A 46 11.78 -22.47 -4.89
CA PRO A 46 11.84 -23.89 -4.54
C PRO A 46 12.06 -24.15 -3.04
N SER A 47 12.74 -23.23 -2.35
CA SER A 47 13.01 -23.30 -0.92
C SER A 47 12.95 -21.90 -0.32
N PHE A 48 12.12 -21.75 0.68
CA PHE A 48 11.97 -20.51 1.42
C PHE A 48 11.39 -20.78 2.81
N GLU A 49 11.57 -19.81 3.70
CA GLU A 49 10.97 -19.76 5.02
C GLU A 49 9.98 -18.60 5.07
N GLU A 50 8.78 -18.85 5.52
CA GLU A 50 7.75 -17.82 5.66
C GLU A 50 7.95 -17.06 6.97
N ILE A 51 7.95 -15.72 6.90
CA ILE A 51 8.17 -14.84 8.06
C ILE A 51 6.87 -14.17 8.47
N ALA A 52 6.15 -13.58 7.51
CA ALA A 52 4.94 -12.81 7.82
C ALA A 52 4.00 -12.71 6.62
N ILE A 53 2.74 -12.48 6.90
CA ILE A 53 1.75 -12.01 5.94
C ILE A 53 1.75 -10.48 5.98
N LEU A 54 1.82 -9.84 4.82
CA LEU A 54 1.89 -8.40 4.66
C LEU A 54 0.64 -7.88 3.96
N ASP A 55 0.16 -6.72 4.44
CA ASP A 55 -0.87 -5.93 3.76
C ASP A 55 -0.39 -4.48 3.64
N ALA A 56 -0.54 -3.91 2.45
CA ALA A 56 -0.24 -2.51 2.20
C ALA A 56 -1.27 -1.89 1.27
N SER A 57 -1.54 -0.62 1.49
CA SER A 57 -2.49 0.11 0.63
C SER A 57 -2.00 1.52 0.33
N ALA A 58 -2.40 2.03 -0.83
CA ALA A 58 -2.16 3.40 -1.24
C ALA A 58 -3.47 4.04 -1.73
N ASN A 59 -3.73 5.26 -1.29
CA ASN A 59 -4.86 6.04 -1.78
C ASN A 59 -4.45 6.78 -3.04
N SER A 60 -5.38 6.87 -3.98
CA SER A 60 -5.27 7.66 -5.20
C SER A 60 -6.48 8.56 -5.30
N MET A 61 -6.25 9.85 -5.50
CA MET A 61 -7.30 10.82 -5.81
C MET A 61 -7.39 10.98 -7.33
N PHE A 62 -8.55 11.36 -7.82
CA PHE A 62 -8.81 11.70 -9.23
C PHE A 62 -8.72 10.54 -10.24
N GLY A 63 -9.06 9.33 -9.84
CA GLY A 63 -9.08 8.20 -10.78
C GLY A 63 -7.73 7.82 -11.38
N THR A 64 -6.64 8.46 -10.95
CA THR A 64 -5.28 8.15 -11.40
C THR A 64 -4.70 6.94 -10.66
N GLY A 65 -5.55 5.93 -10.39
CA GLY A 65 -5.18 4.67 -9.75
C GLY A 65 -4.22 3.80 -10.58
N GLY A 66 -3.48 4.42 -11.48
CA GLY A 66 -2.53 3.77 -12.37
C GLY A 66 -1.27 3.25 -11.68
N GLN A 67 -0.22 3.10 -12.46
CA GLN A 67 1.07 2.53 -12.09
C GLN A 67 1.66 3.12 -10.80
N GLY A 68 1.55 4.43 -10.60
CA GLY A 68 2.09 5.08 -9.40
C GLY A 68 1.46 4.63 -8.07
N SER A 69 0.21 4.14 -8.07
CA SER A 69 -0.41 3.56 -6.87
C SER A 69 0.06 2.13 -6.63
N VAL A 70 0.29 1.37 -7.69
CA VAL A 70 0.91 0.03 -7.64
C VAL A 70 2.31 0.15 -7.04
N ASP A 71 3.12 1.05 -7.57
CA ASP A 71 4.51 1.24 -7.13
C ASP A 71 4.58 1.62 -5.64
N LYS A 72 3.66 2.48 -5.17
CA LYS A 72 3.56 2.83 -3.75
C LYS A 72 3.19 1.63 -2.87
N VAL A 73 2.27 0.78 -3.31
CA VAL A 73 1.91 -0.44 -2.57
C VAL A 73 3.10 -1.38 -2.49
N ILE A 74 3.75 -1.64 -3.62
CA ILE A 74 4.95 -2.50 -3.69
C ILE A 74 6.08 -1.95 -2.81
N GLN A 75 6.33 -0.64 -2.86
CA GLN A 75 7.33 0.00 -2.02
C GLN A 75 7.04 -0.22 -0.52
N ARG A 76 5.79 -0.05 -0.10
CA ARG A 76 5.37 -0.29 1.30
C ARG A 76 5.51 -1.74 1.72
N LEU A 77 5.16 -2.68 0.84
CA LEU A 77 5.37 -4.12 1.11
C LEU A 77 6.86 -4.43 1.29
N LYS A 78 7.74 -3.87 0.44
CA LYS A 78 9.19 -4.03 0.56
C LYS A 78 9.73 -3.43 1.85
N GLU A 79 9.28 -2.25 2.25
CA GLU A 79 9.68 -1.61 3.50
C GLU A 79 9.30 -2.44 4.73
N GLN A 80 8.12 -3.06 4.71
CA GLN A 80 7.71 -3.96 5.79
C GLN A 80 8.50 -5.26 5.82
N ALA A 81 8.65 -5.90 4.67
CA ALA A 81 9.45 -7.12 4.54
C ALA A 81 10.90 -6.90 5.02
N ALA A 82 11.50 -5.78 4.60
CA ALA A 82 12.86 -5.40 5.00
C ALA A 82 13.02 -5.21 6.51
N LYS A 83 12.03 -4.60 7.18
CA LYS A 83 12.01 -4.46 8.65
C LYS A 83 11.98 -5.79 9.38
N LEU A 84 11.42 -6.81 8.76
CA LEU A 84 11.33 -8.17 9.30
C LEU A 84 12.50 -9.06 8.87
N GLY A 85 13.47 -8.50 8.10
CA GLY A 85 14.62 -9.22 7.58
C GLY A 85 14.29 -10.23 6.49
N ALA A 86 13.14 -10.08 5.83
CA ALA A 86 12.76 -10.87 4.67
C ALA A 86 13.47 -10.35 3.42
N ASN A 87 14.07 -11.26 2.64
CA ASN A 87 14.74 -10.92 1.39
C ASN A 87 13.86 -11.16 0.15
N GLY A 88 12.62 -11.60 0.35
CA GLY A 88 11.65 -11.85 -0.71
C GLY A 88 10.21 -11.61 -0.27
N ILE A 89 9.35 -11.32 -1.25
CA ILE A 89 7.91 -11.23 -1.10
C ILE A 89 7.27 -12.05 -2.21
N ILE A 90 6.43 -13.01 -1.84
CA ILE A 90 5.51 -13.66 -2.78
C ILE A 90 4.27 -12.78 -2.87
N LEU A 91 4.02 -12.19 -4.03
CA LEU A 91 2.85 -11.34 -4.24
C LEU A 91 1.62 -12.23 -4.48
N GLU A 92 0.62 -12.13 -3.61
CA GLU A 92 -0.60 -12.95 -3.68
C GLU A 92 -1.71 -12.27 -4.47
N GLY A 93 -1.80 -10.96 -4.40
CA GLY A 93 -2.79 -10.22 -5.15
C GLY A 93 -2.74 -8.71 -4.94
N MET A 94 -3.36 -8.03 -5.88
CA MET A 94 -3.63 -6.59 -5.79
C MET A 94 -5.10 -6.36 -6.08
N SER A 95 -5.73 -5.48 -5.32
CA SER A 95 -7.12 -5.12 -5.49
C SER A 95 -7.31 -3.62 -5.53
N ASP A 96 -8.29 -3.19 -6.31
CA ASP A 96 -8.75 -1.81 -6.35
C ASP A 96 -10.12 -1.73 -5.68
N ARG A 97 -10.26 -0.78 -4.79
CA ARG A 97 -11.52 -0.50 -4.13
C ARG A 97 -11.82 0.98 -4.20
N GLU A 98 -12.98 1.33 -4.69
CA GLU A 98 -13.50 2.68 -4.53
C GLU A 98 -13.85 2.87 -3.05
N THR A 99 -13.24 3.86 -2.41
CA THR A 99 -13.38 4.11 -0.98
C THR A 99 -14.32 5.27 -0.70
N GLY A 100 -14.61 6.07 -1.72
CA GLY A 100 -15.51 7.21 -1.62
C GLY A 100 -15.42 8.08 -2.87
N SER A 101 -16.34 9.01 -2.96
CA SER A 101 -16.32 10.06 -3.98
C SER A 101 -16.48 11.42 -3.33
N LEU A 102 -15.70 12.38 -3.77
CA LEU A 102 -15.91 13.80 -3.49
C LEU A 102 -16.75 14.36 -4.64
N GLY A 103 -18.03 14.56 -4.39
CA GLY A 103 -18.95 15.19 -5.32
C GLY A 103 -19.33 16.57 -4.84
N GLY A 104 -19.16 17.57 -5.67
CA GLY A 104 -19.76 18.89 -5.53
C GLY A 104 -20.85 19.02 -6.59
N GLY A 105 -22.11 19.09 -6.17
CA GLY A 105 -23.23 19.29 -7.08
C GLY A 105 -24.14 20.37 -6.55
N SER A 106 -24.53 21.30 -7.41
CA SER A 106 -25.63 22.19 -7.16
C SER A 106 -26.86 21.63 -7.90
N GLY A 107 -27.86 21.20 -7.15
CA GLY A 107 -29.09 20.66 -7.72
C GLY A 107 -30.30 21.34 -7.11
N SER A 108 -31.28 21.69 -7.93
CA SER A 108 -32.60 22.08 -7.47
C SER A 108 -33.57 20.91 -7.71
N SER A 109 -34.27 20.51 -6.65
CA SER A 109 -35.33 19.54 -6.76
C SER A 109 -36.67 20.21 -6.50
N SER A 110 -37.63 20.02 -7.39
CA SER A 110 -39.02 20.44 -7.19
C SER A 110 -39.88 19.20 -7.04
N TYR A 111 -40.66 19.21 -5.94
CA TYR A 111 -41.59 18.15 -5.64
C TYR A 111 -43.03 18.63 -5.93
N SER A 112 -43.71 17.89 -6.77
CA SER A 112 -45.15 18.03 -6.97
C SER A 112 -45.84 16.75 -6.55
N ARG A 113 -47.14 16.81 -6.21
CA ARG A 113 -47.90 15.66 -5.68
C ARG A 113 -47.83 14.39 -6.52
N ASN A 114 -47.43 14.47 -7.76
CA ASN A 114 -47.45 13.34 -8.70
C ASN A 114 -46.13 13.15 -9.49
N SER A 115 -45.11 13.96 -9.28
CA SER A 115 -43.81 13.82 -9.93
C SER A 115 -42.72 14.55 -9.15
N ALA A 116 -41.56 13.95 -9.10
CA ALA A 116 -40.31 14.54 -8.63
C ALA A 116 -39.36 14.67 -9.83
N VAL A 117 -38.96 15.87 -10.14
CA VAL A 117 -37.93 16.12 -11.15
C VAL A 117 -36.77 16.84 -10.48
N GLY A 118 -35.61 16.20 -10.51
CA GLY A 118 -34.37 16.77 -10.05
C GLY A 118 -33.45 16.95 -11.24
N VAL A 119 -32.98 18.18 -11.45
CA VAL A 119 -31.88 18.45 -12.38
C VAL A 119 -30.69 18.87 -11.56
N GLY A 120 -29.65 18.06 -11.58
CA GLY A 120 -28.39 18.33 -10.93
C GLY A 120 -27.24 18.24 -11.92
N VAL A 121 -26.37 19.25 -11.93
CA VAL A 121 -25.06 19.16 -12.58
C VAL A 121 -24.05 18.94 -11.46
N GLY A 122 -23.50 17.76 -11.41
CA GLY A 122 -22.49 17.40 -10.40
C GLY A 122 -21.39 16.57 -11.04
N GLY A 123 -20.17 16.93 -10.75
CA GLY A 123 -19.00 16.08 -11.01
C GLY A 123 -18.64 15.35 -9.72
N SER A 124 -18.46 14.04 -9.77
CA SER A 124 -17.90 13.27 -8.68
C SER A 124 -16.48 12.86 -9.01
N LEU A 125 -15.56 13.08 -8.07
CA LEU A 125 -14.20 12.62 -8.15
C LEU A 125 -14.06 11.38 -7.25
N GLY A 126 -13.85 10.22 -7.85
CA GLY A 126 -13.67 8.97 -7.13
C GLY A 126 -12.36 8.95 -6.35
N ILE A 127 -12.40 8.50 -5.10
CA ILE A 127 -11.22 8.18 -4.31
C ILE A 127 -11.05 6.67 -4.37
N PHE A 128 -9.96 6.23 -4.95
CA PHE A 128 -9.64 4.81 -5.09
C PHE A 128 -8.55 4.42 -4.11
N LYS A 129 -8.71 3.27 -3.48
CA LYS A 129 -7.71 2.64 -2.65
C LYS A 129 -7.19 1.40 -3.37
N LYS A 130 -5.90 1.41 -3.70
CA LYS A 130 -5.21 0.23 -4.16
C LYS A 130 -4.60 -0.48 -2.95
N SER A 131 -4.86 -1.77 -2.80
CA SER A 131 -4.26 -2.61 -1.78
C SER A 131 -3.56 -3.80 -2.40
N GLY A 132 -2.48 -4.25 -1.75
CA GLY A 132 -1.73 -5.42 -2.13
C GLY A 132 -1.44 -6.27 -0.92
N GLN A 133 -1.50 -7.58 -1.11
CA GLN A 133 -1.16 -8.58 -0.11
C GLN A 133 -0.03 -9.46 -0.62
N GLY A 134 0.83 -9.90 0.30
CA GLY A 134 1.91 -10.79 -0.02
C GLY A 134 2.49 -11.44 1.22
N ARG A 135 3.26 -12.52 1.02
CA ARG A 135 4.01 -13.18 2.08
C ARG A 135 5.46 -12.76 2.06
N ALA A 136 5.92 -12.26 3.21
CA ALA A 136 7.34 -12.00 3.45
C ALA A 136 8.06 -13.33 3.68
N ILE A 137 9.08 -13.59 2.89
CA ILE A 137 9.84 -14.84 2.93
C ILE A 137 11.35 -14.59 3.04
N PHE A 138 12.03 -15.57 3.59
CA PHE A 138 13.49 -15.64 3.50
C PHE A 138 13.88 -16.77 2.56
N VAL A 139 14.61 -16.42 1.53
CA VAL A 139 15.18 -17.36 0.55
C VAL A 139 16.64 -17.54 0.88
N PRO A 140 17.10 -18.75 1.29
CA PRO A 140 18.50 -19.00 1.59
C PRO A 140 19.39 -18.76 0.36
N PRO A 141 20.62 -18.24 0.54
CA PRO A 141 21.56 -18.12 -0.56
C PRO A 141 21.81 -19.49 -1.20
N GLY A 142 21.72 -19.55 -2.54
CA GLY A 142 21.87 -20.78 -3.31
C GLY A 142 20.58 -21.49 -3.70
N SER A 143 19.44 -21.12 -3.13
CA SER A 143 18.11 -21.68 -3.50
C SER A 143 17.33 -20.81 -4.50
N ALA A 144 17.89 -19.66 -4.91
CA ALA A 144 17.30 -18.84 -5.95
C ALA A 144 17.48 -19.54 -7.31
N THR A 145 16.41 -20.21 -7.78
CA THR A 145 16.37 -20.68 -9.17
C THR A 145 16.46 -19.45 -10.08
N THR A 146 17.43 -19.46 -10.96
CA THR A 146 17.49 -18.55 -12.12
C THR A 146 16.10 -18.48 -12.76
N PRO A 147 15.54 -17.31 -13.03
CA PRO A 147 14.28 -17.21 -13.74
C PRO A 147 14.41 -17.99 -15.04
N GLY A 148 13.56 -19.02 -15.20
CA GLY A 148 13.59 -19.95 -16.29
C GLY A 148 13.64 -19.22 -17.62
N GLY A 149 14.62 -19.61 -18.43
CA GLY A 149 14.80 -19.13 -19.77
C GLY A 149 13.52 -19.32 -20.57
N ALA A 150 13.24 -18.34 -21.39
CA ALA A 150 12.19 -18.36 -22.39
C ALA A 150 12.17 -19.71 -23.10
N ALA A 151 11.03 -20.39 -23.02
CA ALA A 151 10.73 -21.50 -23.92
C ALA A 151 10.71 -20.93 -25.34
N LYS A 152 11.50 -21.53 -26.17
CA LYS A 152 11.65 -21.31 -27.59
C LYS A 152 10.40 -21.78 -28.34
#